data_a4a360e16af59881de08deb3519629f7
#
_entry.id   a4a360e16af59881de08deb3519629f7
#
_cell.length_a   1.000
_cell.length_b   1.000
_cell.length_c   1.000
_cell.angle_alpha   90.00
_cell.angle_beta   90.00
_cell.angle_gamma   90.00
#
_symmetry.space_group_name_H-M   'P 1'
#
loop_
_entity.id
_entity.type
_entity.pdbx_description
1 polymer ?
#
loop_
_entity_poly.entity_id
_entity_poly.type
_entity_poly.pdbx_seq_one_letter_code
_entity_poly.pdbx_strand_id
1 'polypeptide(L)'
;MKPVRKAVMPVAGLGTRFLPATKAVPKEMLPIVDVPTVQLNVEECVASGIEEIIFVTARGKGAIEDHFDRAPELEGLLERKGRKADVEALKRLTTMAKFVSVRQGEARGLGHAVLCARAAVGDEPFAVLLGDDLMVAKPPGLRQLLDVHQREGTGVVGLQEVPIGQEHLYGIVGGEPIAAPANQGRSYRLSKLVEKPAAGTAPSRMAIIGRYVLPPEIFAILEHTPPGRGDEIQLTDGLATLCAQRGLCGVEVRGRRFDAGDRAGYVLAVLYHALGRADIGAEVRVGAESLLAELRAAK
;
A
#
# COMPACT_ATOMS: atom_id res chain seq x y z
N MET A 1 10.87 -20.18 -10.57
CA MET A 1 9.95 -19.63 -9.56
C MET A 1 8.66 -19.22 -10.26
N LYS A 2 7.48 -19.42 -9.65
CA LYS A 2 6.21 -18.95 -10.23
C LYS A 2 6.23 -17.42 -10.27
N PRO A 3 5.74 -16.75 -11.33
CA PRO A 3 5.65 -15.30 -11.37
C PRO A 3 4.60 -14.79 -10.37
N VAL A 4 4.82 -13.62 -9.81
CA VAL A 4 3.85 -12.94 -8.94
C VAL A 4 2.86 -12.20 -9.83
N ARG A 5 1.62 -12.67 -9.89
CA ARG A 5 0.57 -12.10 -10.74
C ARG A 5 -0.60 -11.52 -9.95
N LYS A 6 -0.69 -11.84 -8.66
CA LYS A 6 -1.77 -11.42 -7.78
C LYS A 6 -1.29 -10.44 -6.72
N ALA A 7 -2.12 -9.46 -6.42
CA ALA A 7 -1.90 -8.56 -5.28
C ALA A 7 -3.10 -8.58 -4.34
N VAL A 8 -2.85 -8.76 -3.06
CA VAL A 8 -3.84 -8.61 -1.98
C VAL A 8 -3.78 -7.18 -1.48
N MET A 9 -4.93 -6.53 -1.42
CA MET A 9 -5.06 -5.16 -0.94
C MET A 9 -6.02 -5.11 0.24
N PRO A 10 -5.52 -5.07 1.49
CA PRO A 10 -6.34 -4.94 2.68
C PRO A 10 -6.98 -3.55 2.75
N VAL A 11 -8.30 -3.49 2.59
CA VAL A 11 -9.11 -2.24 2.59
C VAL A 11 -10.28 -2.32 3.59
N ALA A 12 -10.24 -3.26 4.53
CA ALA A 12 -11.29 -3.48 5.52
C ALA A 12 -11.26 -2.50 6.71
N GLY A 13 -10.19 -1.71 6.86
CA GLY A 13 -9.97 -0.82 8.01
C GLY A 13 -11.03 0.27 8.16
N LEU A 14 -11.39 0.61 9.39
CA LEU A 14 -12.47 1.57 9.72
C LEU A 14 -12.13 3.03 9.43
N GLY A 15 -10.86 3.38 9.23
CA GLY A 15 -10.44 4.75 8.90
C GLY A 15 -10.68 5.80 10.00
N THR A 16 -10.66 5.42 11.26
CA THR A 16 -11.03 6.27 12.41
C THR A 16 -10.23 7.57 12.54
N ARG A 17 -8.99 7.60 12.01
CA ARG A 17 -8.15 8.81 12.01
C ARG A 17 -8.72 9.97 11.20
N PHE A 18 -9.59 9.68 10.23
CA PHE A 18 -10.22 10.66 9.34
C PHE A 18 -11.68 10.95 9.66
N LEU A 19 -12.17 10.53 10.83
CA LEU A 19 -13.52 10.93 11.24
C LEU A 19 -13.61 12.46 11.37
N PRO A 20 -14.74 13.07 10.96
CA PRO A 20 -16.01 12.44 10.54
C PRO A 20 -16.05 12.04 9.04
N ALA A 21 -15.09 12.42 8.19
CA ALA A 21 -15.13 12.19 6.74
C ALA A 21 -15.32 10.70 6.39
N THR A 22 -14.63 9.80 7.12
CA THR A 22 -14.67 8.35 6.88
C THR A 22 -15.85 7.63 7.55
N LYS A 23 -16.84 8.37 8.09
CA LYS A 23 -18.07 7.77 8.61
C LYS A 23 -18.87 7.04 7.52
N ALA A 24 -18.92 7.61 6.32
CA ALA A 24 -19.68 7.09 5.19
C ALA A 24 -18.80 6.74 3.97
N VAL A 25 -17.57 7.23 3.91
CA VAL A 25 -16.65 7.04 2.79
C VAL A 25 -15.44 6.23 3.27
N PRO A 26 -15.09 5.12 2.60
CA PRO A 26 -13.84 4.41 2.89
C PRO A 26 -12.64 5.35 2.80
N LYS A 27 -11.69 5.24 3.74
CA LYS A 27 -10.46 6.07 3.70
C LYS A 27 -9.68 5.89 2.40
N GLU A 28 -9.76 4.72 1.82
CA GLU A 28 -9.11 4.34 0.56
C GLU A 28 -9.75 5.03 -0.66
N MET A 29 -10.97 5.60 -0.48
CA MET A 29 -11.67 6.41 -1.48
C MET A 29 -11.45 7.92 -1.30
N LEU A 30 -10.70 8.34 -0.30
CA LEU A 30 -10.30 9.75 -0.18
C LEU A 30 -9.43 10.14 -1.38
N PRO A 31 -9.77 11.24 -2.10
CA PRO A 31 -9.13 11.57 -3.36
C PRO A 31 -7.79 12.29 -3.17
N ILE A 32 -6.78 11.83 -3.86
CA ILE A 32 -5.55 12.59 -4.09
C ILE A 32 -5.78 13.45 -5.33
N VAL A 33 -6.17 14.69 -5.12
CA VAL A 33 -6.73 15.64 -6.09
C VAL A 33 -8.09 15.12 -6.63
N ASP A 34 -8.11 14.29 -7.66
CA ASP A 34 -9.29 13.72 -8.33
C ASP A 34 -9.22 12.20 -8.50
N VAL A 35 -8.18 11.56 -7.96
CA VAL A 35 -7.95 10.10 -8.05
C VAL A 35 -8.01 9.48 -6.67
N PRO A 36 -8.90 8.49 -6.40
CA PRO A 36 -8.93 7.80 -5.12
C PRO A 36 -7.59 7.15 -4.76
N THR A 37 -7.22 7.18 -3.48
CA THR A 37 -5.96 6.60 -2.97
C THR A 37 -5.79 5.14 -3.40
N VAL A 38 -6.86 4.35 -3.37
CA VAL A 38 -6.83 2.94 -3.79
C VAL A 38 -6.48 2.76 -5.27
N GLN A 39 -6.93 3.68 -6.14
CA GLN A 39 -6.62 3.61 -7.56
C GLN A 39 -5.12 3.79 -7.81
N LEU A 40 -4.45 4.72 -7.13
CA LEU A 40 -3.00 4.92 -7.27
C LEU A 40 -2.22 3.64 -6.89
N ASN A 41 -2.67 2.93 -5.86
CA ASN A 41 -2.07 1.65 -5.48
C ASN A 41 -2.34 0.54 -6.51
N VAL A 42 -3.55 0.49 -7.10
CA VAL A 42 -3.87 -0.44 -8.19
C VAL A 42 -3.02 -0.14 -9.42
N GLU A 43 -2.85 1.13 -9.79
CA GLU A 43 -2.00 1.55 -10.91
C GLU A 43 -0.52 1.15 -10.68
N GLU A 44 -0.01 1.24 -9.43
CA GLU A 44 1.32 0.73 -9.07
C GLU A 44 1.42 -0.78 -9.29
N CYS A 45 0.39 -1.55 -8.88
CA CYS A 45 0.32 -2.99 -9.11
C CYS A 45 0.39 -3.33 -10.59
N VAL A 46 -0.48 -2.73 -11.40
CA VAL A 46 -0.54 -2.95 -12.85
C VAL A 46 0.77 -2.57 -13.54
N ALA A 47 1.34 -1.41 -13.19
CA ALA A 47 2.65 -0.98 -13.71
C ALA A 47 3.81 -1.90 -13.29
N SER A 48 3.61 -2.72 -12.25
CA SER A 48 4.58 -3.72 -11.79
C SER A 48 4.38 -5.10 -12.42
N GLY A 49 3.31 -5.31 -13.20
CA GLY A 49 3.00 -6.56 -13.89
C GLY A 49 2.02 -7.46 -13.14
N ILE A 50 1.27 -6.94 -12.17
CA ILE A 50 0.17 -7.64 -11.52
C ILE A 50 -1.04 -7.68 -12.45
N GLU A 51 -1.71 -8.82 -12.52
CA GLU A 51 -2.84 -9.10 -13.39
C GLU A 51 -4.18 -9.17 -12.63
N GLU A 52 -4.12 -9.50 -11.33
CA GLU A 52 -5.30 -9.70 -10.49
C GLU A 52 -5.14 -8.99 -9.14
N ILE A 53 -6.15 -8.21 -8.76
CA ILE A 53 -6.23 -7.49 -7.49
C ILE A 53 -7.29 -8.14 -6.61
N ILE A 54 -6.91 -8.53 -5.40
CA ILE A 54 -7.79 -9.15 -4.41
C ILE A 54 -8.01 -8.14 -3.29
N PHE A 55 -9.16 -7.47 -3.29
CA PHE A 55 -9.54 -6.59 -2.19
C PHE A 55 -10.02 -7.41 -1.00
N VAL A 56 -9.40 -7.19 0.16
CA VAL A 56 -9.92 -7.72 1.42
C VAL A 56 -10.76 -6.63 2.06
N THR A 57 -12.07 -6.73 1.90
CA THR A 57 -13.04 -5.68 2.21
C THR A 57 -13.83 -6.00 3.49
N ALA A 58 -14.68 -5.06 3.93
CA ALA A 58 -15.60 -5.20 5.05
C ALA A 58 -16.96 -4.57 4.71
N ARG A 59 -17.89 -4.61 5.68
CA ARG A 59 -19.17 -3.89 5.53
C ARG A 59 -18.94 -2.39 5.32
N GLY A 60 -19.67 -1.80 4.39
CA GLY A 60 -19.60 -0.35 4.08
C GLY A 60 -18.45 0.04 3.17
N LYS A 61 -17.79 -0.91 2.50
CA LYS A 61 -16.67 -0.66 1.58
C LYS A 61 -17.06 -0.78 0.09
N GLY A 62 -18.35 -0.93 -0.24
CA GLY A 62 -18.82 -1.12 -1.62
C GLY A 62 -18.35 -0.05 -2.61
N ALA A 63 -18.16 1.20 -2.18
CA ALA A 63 -17.63 2.25 -3.04
C ALA A 63 -16.23 1.95 -3.64
N ILE A 64 -15.44 1.04 -3.04
CA ILE A 64 -14.16 0.59 -3.60
C ILE A 64 -14.42 -0.35 -4.78
N GLU A 65 -15.38 -1.26 -4.64
CA GLU A 65 -15.78 -2.22 -5.67
C GLU A 65 -16.43 -1.46 -6.83
N ASP A 66 -17.41 -0.59 -6.52
CA ASP A 66 -18.12 0.24 -7.50
C ASP A 66 -17.16 1.11 -8.35
N HIS A 67 -16.05 1.57 -7.76
CA HIS A 67 -15.07 2.39 -8.46
C HIS A 67 -14.38 1.66 -9.62
N PHE A 68 -14.21 0.35 -9.50
CA PHE A 68 -13.58 -0.49 -10.53
C PHE A 68 -14.60 -1.25 -11.37
N ASP A 69 -15.90 -1.10 -11.09
CA ASP A 69 -16.97 -1.66 -11.90
C ASP A 69 -17.41 -0.71 -13.02
N ARG A 70 -18.17 -1.26 -13.99
CA ARG A 70 -18.78 -0.48 -15.07
C ARG A 70 -19.85 0.47 -14.52
N ALA A 71 -19.88 1.67 -15.06
CA ALA A 71 -20.94 2.66 -14.79
C ALA A 71 -21.71 3.01 -16.09
N PRO A 72 -22.54 2.07 -16.63
CA PRO A 72 -23.14 2.22 -17.97
C PRO A 72 -23.99 3.48 -18.14
N GLU A 73 -24.69 3.91 -17.10
CA GLU A 73 -25.52 5.14 -17.12
C GLU A 73 -24.65 6.38 -17.28
N LEU A 74 -23.56 6.46 -16.49
CA LEU A 74 -22.60 7.57 -16.56
C LEU A 74 -21.85 7.56 -17.90
N GLU A 75 -21.37 6.39 -18.34
CA GLU A 75 -20.70 6.22 -19.62
C GLU A 75 -21.60 6.70 -20.76
N GLY A 76 -22.88 6.25 -20.80
CA GLY A 76 -23.85 6.66 -21.82
C GLY A 76 -24.18 8.16 -21.76
N LEU A 77 -24.21 8.80 -20.58
CA LEU A 77 -24.36 10.24 -20.45
C LEU A 77 -23.17 11.00 -21.05
N LEU A 78 -21.94 10.54 -20.74
CA LEU A 78 -20.71 11.15 -21.24
C LEU A 78 -20.57 10.98 -22.77
N GLU A 79 -20.95 9.81 -23.31
CA GLU A 79 -20.98 9.57 -24.74
C GLU A 79 -21.93 10.56 -25.47
N ARG A 80 -23.17 10.75 -24.95
CA ARG A 80 -24.11 11.73 -25.50
C ARG A 80 -23.60 13.16 -25.45
N LYS A 81 -22.76 13.49 -24.45
CA LYS A 81 -22.11 14.81 -24.33
C LYS A 81 -20.82 14.96 -25.15
N GLY A 82 -20.42 13.92 -25.90
CA GLY A 82 -19.19 13.93 -26.69
C GLY A 82 -17.89 13.84 -25.85
N ARG A 83 -17.97 13.53 -24.55
CA ARG A 83 -16.82 13.44 -23.62
C ARG A 83 -16.11 12.09 -23.75
N LYS A 84 -15.59 11.78 -24.94
CA LYS A 84 -14.99 10.48 -25.25
C LYS A 84 -13.78 10.12 -24.36
N ALA A 85 -12.95 11.10 -24.02
CA ALA A 85 -11.77 10.88 -23.18
C ALA A 85 -12.17 10.40 -21.77
N ASP A 86 -13.25 10.94 -21.22
CA ASP A 86 -13.73 10.49 -19.89
C ASP A 86 -14.31 9.08 -19.95
N VAL A 87 -15.04 8.76 -21.03
CA VAL A 87 -15.55 7.39 -21.24
C VAL A 87 -14.41 6.38 -21.31
N GLU A 88 -13.37 6.67 -22.05
CA GLU A 88 -12.19 5.80 -22.14
C GLU A 88 -11.47 5.69 -20.79
N ALA A 89 -11.37 6.77 -20.03
CA ALA A 89 -10.79 6.76 -18.69
C ALA A 89 -11.59 5.83 -17.75
N LEU A 90 -12.94 5.91 -17.75
CA LEU A 90 -13.79 5.01 -16.96
C LEU A 90 -13.64 3.55 -17.40
N LYS A 91 -13.69 3.27 -18.70
CA LYS A 91 -13.50 1.91 -19.24
C LYS A 91 -12.14 1.33 -18.88
N ARG A 92 -11.09 2.15 -18.85
CA ARG A 92 -9.75 1.73 -18.44
C ARG A 92 -9.71 1.26 -16.99
N LEU A 93 -10.42 1.91 -16.07
CA LEU A 93 -10.48 1.48 -14.66
C LEU A 93 -10.96 0.03 -14.53
N THR A 94 -11.99 -0.33 -15.28
CA THR A 94 -12.61 -1.66 -15.18
C THR A 94 -11.82 -2.77 -15.87
N THR A 95 -10.88 -2.42 -16.75
CA THR A 95 -10.12 -3.38 -17.59
C THR A 95 -8.64 -3.45 -17.24
N MET A 96 -8.15 -2.60 -16.31
CA MET A 96 -6.71 -2.53 -16.02
C MET A 96 -6.18 -3.76 -15.28
N ALA A 97 -7.03 -4.49 -14.55
CA ALA A 97 -6.73 -5.74 -13.87
C ALA A 97 -8.02 -6.58 -13.74
N LYS A 98 -7.88 -7.83 -13.28
CA LYS A 98 -9.02 -8.58 -12.76
C LYS A 98 -9.21 -8.22 -11.29
N PHE A 99 -10.45 -8.01 -10.87
CA PHE A 99 -10.78 -7.66 -9.50
C PHE A 99 -11.56 -8.77 -8.81
N VAL A 100 -11.15 -9.12 -7.59
CA VAL A 100 -11.79 -10.10 -6.72
C VAL A 100 -11.98 -9.46 -5.36
N SER A 101 -13.15 -9.62 -4.76
CA SER A 101 -13.42 -9.16 -3.39
C SER A 101 -13.62 -10.33 -2.45
N VAL A 102 -12.92 -10.32 -1.33
CA VAL A 102 -13.12 -11.24 -0.21
C VAL A 102 -13.42 -10.44 1.06
N ARG A 103 -14.22 -11.00 1.95
CA ARG A 103 -14.61 -10.25 3.16
C ARG A 103 -13.79 -10.66 4.38
N GLN A 104 -13.27 -9.67 5.06
CA GLN A 104 -12.85 -9.81 6.45
C GLN A 104 -14.08 -9.60 7.34
N GLY A 105 -14.66 -10.67 7.85
CA GLY A 105 -15.90 -10.60 8.66
C GLY A 105 -15.71 -9.88 9.99
N GLU A 106 -14.50 -10.00 10.57
CA GLU A 106 -14.11 -9.38 11.85
C GLU A 106 -12.76 -8.66 11.69
N ALA A 107 -12.62 -7.49 12.29
CA ALA A 107 -11.40 -6.69 12.26
C ALA A 107 -10.36 -7.25 13.26
N ARG A 108 -9.69 -8.35 12.88
CA ARG A 108 -8.71 -9.07 13.71
C ARG A 108 -7.26 -8.78 13.33
N GLY A 109 -6.99 -7.64 12.72
CA GLY A 109 -5.65 -7.18 12.35
C GLY A 109 -5.25 -7.47 10.90
N LEU A 110 -4.05 -6.96 10.52
CA LEU A 110 -3.55 -7.03 9.14
C LEU A 110 -3.20 -8.46 8.72
N GLY A 111 -2.60 -9.26 9.60
CA GLY A 111 -2.31 -10.66 9.32
C GLY A 111 -3.57 -11.46 9.03
N HIS A 112 -4.65 -11.23 9.79
CA HIS A 112 -5.94 -11.85 9.53
C HIS A 112 -6.55 -11.39 8.19
N ALA A 113 -6.41 -10.11 7.84
CA ALA A 113 -6.87 -9.63 6.54
C ALA A 113 -6.15 -10.35 5.39
N VAL A 114 -4.82 -10.50 5.48
CA VAL A 114 -4.06 -11.27 4.49
C VAL A 114 -4.51 -12.74 4.45
N LEU A 115 -4.72 -13.37 5.61
CA LEU A 115 -5.20 -14.75 5.69
C LEU A 115 -6.55 -14.96 5.00
N CYS A 116 -7.47 -13.99 5.08
CA CYS A 116 -8.77 -14.06 4.39
C CYS A 116 -8.64 -14.18 2.86
N ALA A 117 -7.54 -13.75 2.28
CA ALA A 117 -7.29 -13.84 0.84
C ALA A 117 -6.81 -15.23 0.37
N ARG A 118 -6.51 -16.17 1.28
CA ARG A 118 -5.90 -17.48 0.98
C ARG A 118 -6.58 -18.23 -0.17
N ALA A 119 -7.90 -18.32 -0.15
CA ALA A 119 -8.65 -19.06 -1.17
C ALA A 119 -8.55 -18.41 -2.57
N ALA A 120 -8.51 -17.08 -2.64
CA ALA A 120 -8.39 -16.34 -3.89
C ALA A 120 -6.95 -16.34 -4.42
N VAL A 121 -5.97 -16.27 -3.55
CA VAL A 121 -4.54 -16.34 -3.93
C VAL A 121 -4.16 -17.74 -4.40
N GLY A 122 -4.55 -18.78 -3.66
CA GLY A 122 -4.13 -20.16 -3.93
C GLY A 122 -2.69 -20.43 -3.51
N ASP A 123 -2.04 -21.38 -4.18
CA ASP A 123 -0.68 -21.84 -3.89
C ASP A 123 0.35 -21.18 -4.83
N GLU A 124 0.43 -19.86 -4.76
CA GLU A 124 1.39 -19.07 -5.55
C GLU A 124 1.88 -17.84 -4.77
N PRO A 125 3.08 -17.30 -5.10
CA PRO A 125 3.55 -16.08 -4.49
C PRO A 125 2.68 -14.91 -4.92
N PHE A 126 2.50 -13.94 -4.02
CA PHE A 126 1.62 -12.81 -4.21
C PHE A 126 2.19 -11.53 -3.59
N ALA A 127 1.73 -10.40 -4.07
CA ALA A 127 2.04 -9.10 -3.47
C ALA A 127 1.00 -8.73 -2.41
N VAL A 128 1.40 -7.88 -1.45
CA VAL A 128 0.45 -7.18 -0.56
C VAL A 128 0.77 -5.69 -0.62
N LEU A 129 -0.25 -4.87 -0.86
CA LEU A 129 -0.14 -3.41 -0.80
C LEU A 129 -1.16 -2.85 0.17
N LEU A 130 -0.70 -2.01 1.10
CA LEU A 130 -1.60 -1.30 2.00
C LEU A 130 -2.26 -0.13 1.26
N GLY A 131 -3.60 -0.04 1.34
CA GLY A 131 -4.39 0.89 0.55
C GLY A 131 -4.19 2.37 0.91
N ASP A 132 -3.60 2.67 2.05
CA ASP A 132 -3.31 4.01 2.56
C ASP A 132 -1.82 4.40 2.54
N ASP A 133 -0.97 3.57 2.00
CA ASP A 133 0.46 3.84 1.83
C ASP A 133 0.74 4.13 0.34
N LEU A 134 1.10 5.34 -0.01
CA LEU A 134 1.36 5.76 -1.38
C LEU A 134 2.85 5.85 -1.67
N MET A 135 3.26 5.34 -2.83
CA MET A 135 4.65 5.38 -3.27
C MET A 135 4.77 6.03 -4.67
N VAL A 136 5.49 7.12 -4.74
CA VAL A 136 5.86 7.76 -6.01
C VAL A 136 7.29 7.35 -6.36
N ALA A 137 7.44 6.43 -7.28
CA ALA A 137 8.74 5.82 -7.61
C ALA A 137 8.85 5.46 -9.10
N LYS A 138 10.06 5.53 -9.63
CA LYS A 138 10.44 5.00 -10.94
C LYS A 138 11.75 4.21 -10.81
N PRO A 139 11.71 2.87 -11.00
CA PRO A 139 10.53 2.03 -11.25
C PRO A 139 9.55 2.01 -10.06
N PRO A 140 8.29 1.53 -10.26
CA PRO A 140 7.30 1.43 -9.18
C PRO A 140 7.84 0.74 -7.94
N GLY A 141 7.36 1.11 -6.74
CA GLY A 141 7.85 0.53 -5.48
C GLY A 141 7.71 -0.99 -5.45
N LEU A 142 6.54 -1.51 -5.81
CA LEU A 142 6.32 -2.96 -5.89
C LEU A 142 7.27 -3.64 -6.89
N ARG A 143 7.56 -3.01 -8.05
CA ARG A 143 8.50 -3.58 -9.02
C ARG A 143 9.89 -3.78 -8.43
N GLN A 144 10.35 -2.86 -7.59
CA GLN A 144 11.64 -3.00 -6.89
C GLN A 144 11.68 -4.24 -5.98
N LEU A 145 10.56 -4.55 -5.29
CA LEU A 145 10.45 -5.76 -4.48
C LEU A 145 10.44 -7.03 -5.34
N LEU A 146 9.70 -7.00 -6.45
CA LEU A 146 9.61 -8.13 -7.37
C LEU A 146 10.97 -8.50 -7.97
N ASP A 147 11.80 -7.50 -8.28
CA ASP A 147 13.16 -7.73 -8.79
C ASP A 147 14.05 -8.42 -7.74
N VAL A 148 13.91 -8.03 -6.46
CA VAL A 148 14.62 -8.69 -5.35
C VAL A 148 14.09 -10.11 -5.13
N HIS A 149 12.75 -10.28 -5.15
CA HIS A 149 12.12 -11.60 -5.04
C HIS A 149 12.62 -12.57 -6.12
N GLN A 150 12.69 -12.10 -7.37
CA GLN A 150 13.16 -12.90 -8.50
C GLN A 150 14.63 -13.30 -8.34
N ARG A 151 15.47 -12.43 -7.78
CA ARG A 151 16.90 -12.68 -7.57
C ARG A 151 17.19 -13.61 -6.39
N GLU A 152 16.53 -13.36 -5.25
CA GLU A 152 16.85 -14.04 -3.99
C GLU A 152 16.00 -15.30 -3.73
N GLY A 153 14.88 -15.47 -4.42
CA GLY A 153 14.03 -16.66 -4.27
C GLY A 153 13.22 -16.74 -2.98
N THR A 154 13.08 -15.64 -2.24
CA THR A 154 12.43 -15.59 -0.93
C THR A 154 11.40 -14.49 -0.86
N GLY A 155 10.60 -14.43 0.21
CA GLY A 155 9.72 -13.29 0.48
C GLY A 155 10.51 -11.99 0.60
N VAL A 156 9.88 -10.87 0.26
CA VAL A 156 10.51 -9.54 0.31
C VAL A 156 9.55 -8.54 0.94
N VAL A 157 10.08 -7.68 1.81
CA VAL A 157 9.35 -6.54 2.38
C VAL A 157 10.00 -5.22 1.97
N GLY A 158 9.17 -4.23 1.66
CA GLY A 158 9.62 -2.87 1.41
C GLY A 158 10.04 -2.20 2.70
N LEU A 159 11.15 -1.48 2.66
CA LEU A 159 11.75 -0.81 3.81
C LEU A 159 11.93 0.69 3.54
N GLN A 160 11.85 1.46 4.61
CA GLN A 160 12.25 2.87 4.64
C GLN A 160 12.91 3.19 5.98
N GLU A 161 13.96 3.99 5.96
CA GLU A 161 14.54 4.52 7.19
C GLU A 161 13.61 5.59 7.79
N VAL A 162 13.26 5.43 9.07
CA VAL A 162 12.42 6.39 9.80
C VAL A 162 13.25 7.31 10.68
N PRO A 163 12.74 8.53 10.96
CA PRO A 163 13.39 9.44 11.92
C PRO A 163 13.56 8.80 13.30
N ILE A 164 14.63 9.19 14.00
CA ILE A 164 14.91 8.76 15.38
C ILE A 164 13.68 9.05 16.25
N GLY A 165 13.25 8.05 17.03
CA GLY A 165 12.11 8.14 17.94
C GLY A 165 10.76 7.81 17.32
N GLN A 166 10.68 7.50 16.01
CA GLN A 166 9.45 7.08 15.35
C GLN A 166 9.36 5.56 15.16
N GLU A 167 10.34 4.79 15.61
CA GLU A 167 10.41 3.35 15.45
C GLU A 167 9.20 2.64 16.07
N HIS A 168 8.66 3.19 17.16
CA HIS A 168 7.49 2.66 17.88
C HIS A 168 6.16 2.70 17.08
N LEU A 169 6.15 3.34 15.90
CA LEU A 169 4.97 3.42 15.03
C LEU A 169 4.90 2.29 14.01
N TYR A 170 6.00 1.57 13.77
CA TYR A 170 6.16 0.63 12.66
C TYR A 170 6.67 -0.74 13.10
N GLY A 171 6.50 -1.74 12.23
CA GLY A 171 7.32 -2.94 12.29
C GLY A 171 8.75 -2.61 11.88
N ILE A 172 9.71 -2.89 12.78
CA ILE A 172 11.14 -2.58 12.56
C ILE A 172 11.90 -3.86 12.31
N VAL A 173 12.85 -3.80 11.37
CA VAL A 173 13.66 -4.95 10.98
C VAL A 173 15.14 -4.77 11.35
N GLY A 174 15.82 -5.90 11.59
CA GLY A 174 17.27 -6.01 11.65
C GLY A 174 17.75 -7.03 10.63
N GLY A 175 18.92 -6.83 10.07
CA GLY A 175 19.48 -7.73 9.07
C GLY A 175 20.80 -7.24 8.52
N GLU A 176 21.43 -8.07 7.68
CA GLU A 176 22.71 -7.80 7.06
C GLU A 176 22.53 -7.36 5.60
N PRO A 177 23.30 -6.38 5.12
CA PRO A 177 23.26 -5.98 3.71
C PRO A 177 23.60 -7.15 2.80
N ILE A 178 22.91 -7.23 1.66
CA ILE A 178 23.21 -8.14 0.56
C ILE A 178 23.53 -7.37 -0.71
N ALA A 179 24.32 -7.98 -1.59
CA ALA A 179 24.69 -7.36 -2.86
C ALA A 179 23.44 -7.00 -3.67
N ALA A 180 23.38 -5.77 -4.15
CA ALA A 180 22.32 -5.28 -5.02
C ALA A 180 22.92 -4.52 -6.20
N PRO A 181 22.30 -4.54 -7.39
CA PRO A 181 22.69 -3.70 -8.51
C PRO A 181 22.66 -2.22 -8.13
N ALA A 182 23.57 -1.43 -8.67
CA ALA A 182 23.72 -0.01 -8.32
C ALA A 182 22.47 0.84 -8.59
N ASN A 183 21.61 0.40 -9.49
CA ASN A 183 20.33 1.05 -9.82
C ASN A 183 19.15 0.60 -8.95
N GLN A 184 19.37 -0.32 -8.00
CA GLN A 184 18.35 -0.78 -7.05
C GLN A 184 18.58 -0.17 -5.65
N GLY A 185 17.55 -0.23 -4.79
CA GLY A 185 17.66 0.10 -3.39
C GLY A 185 18.58 -0.85 -2.61
N ARG A 186 19.12 -0.40 -1.48
CA ARG A 186 19.86 -1.27 -0.58
C ARG A 186 18.99 -2.46 -0.19
N SER A 187 19.55 -3.66 -0.28
CA SER A 187 18.84 -4.89 0.05
C SER A 187 19.47 -5.54 1.27
N TYR A 188 18.66 -6.24 2.05
CA TYR A 188 19.06 -6.83 3.31
C TYR A 188 18.53 -8.26 3.42
N ARG A 189 19.33 -9.17 3.99
CA ARG A 189 18.86 -10.44 4.52
C ARG A 189 18.40 -10.20 5.94
N LEU A 190 17.12 -10.34 6.19
CA LEU A 190 16.54 -10.05 7.48
C LEU A 190 16.79 -11.18 8.49
N SER A 191 16.96 -10.81 9.76
CA SER A 191 17.15 -11.77 10.86
C SER A 191 16.25 -11.49 12.05
N LYS A 192 15.71 -10.28 12.16
CA LYS A 192 14.84 -9.86 13.27
C LYS A 192 13.74 -8.93 12.76
N LEU A 193 12.52 -9.16 13.20
CA LEU A 193 11.37 -8.31 12.95
C LEU A 193 10.64 -8.08 14.28
N VAL A 194 10.29 -6.84 14.59
CA VAL A 194 9.61 -6.47 15.84
C VAL A 194 8.50 -5.46 15.52
N GLU A 195 7.25 -5.83 15.84
CA GLU A 195 6.11 -4.92 15.68
C GLU A 195 6.12 -3.85 16.76
N LYS A 196 6.18 -2.59 16.35
CA LYS A 196 6.11 -1.42 17.24
C LYS A 196 6.95 -1.56 18.51
N PRO A 197 8.28 -1.67 18.38
CA PRO A 197 9.17 -1.91 19.52
C PRO A 197 9.02 -0.83 20.59
N ALA A 198 9.25 -1.19 21.84
CA ALA A 198 9.38 -0.23 22.93
C ALA A 198 10.54 0.72 22.66
N ALA A 199 10.50 1.92 23.24
CA ALA A 199 11.56 2.90 23.07
C ALA A 199 12.94 2.31 23.42
N GLY A 200 13.93 2.49 22.56
CA GLY A 200 15.29 1.99 22.73
C GLY A 200 15.47 0.48 22.49
N THR A 201 14.45 -0.27 22.10
CA THR A 201 14.56 -1.73 21.82
C THR A 201 14.52 -2.08 20.34
N ALA A 202 14.35 -1.09 19.46
CA ALA A 202 14.33 -1.27 18.02
C ALA A 202 15.68 -1.82 17.51
N PRO A 203 15.68 -2.88 16.67
CA PRO A 203 16.91 -3.45 16.15
C PRO A 203 17.64 -2.51 15.17
N SER A 204 16.94 -1.56 14.59
CA SER A 204 17.44 -0.55 13.66
C SER A 204 16.41 0.57 13.52
N ARG A 205 16.61 1.46 12.51
CA ARG A 205 15.60 2.44 12.07
C ARG A 205 14.92 2.05 10.75
N MET A 206 15.15 0.83 10.26
CA MET A 206 14.55 0.34 9.03
C MET A 206 13.14 -0.17 9.32
N ALA A 207 12.15 0.61 8.91
CA ALA A 207 10.72 0.30 9.08
C ALA A 207 10.17 -0.43 7.85
N ILE A 208 9.31 -1.41 8.10
CA ILE A 208 8.50 -2.04 7.06
C ILE A 208 7.47 -1.03 6.58
N ILE A 209 7.39 -0.85 5.27
CA ILE A 209 6.36 -0.06 4.61
C ILE A 209 5.32 -0.97 3.93
N GLY A 210 4.22 -0.41 3.49
CA GLY A 210 3.04 -1.12 3.01
C GLY A 210 3.21 -1.91 1.70
N ARG A 211 4.38 -2.43 1.39
CA ARG A 211 4.68 -3.25 0.20
C ARG A 211 5.36 -4.54 0.60
N TYR A 212 4.79 -5.66 0.13
CA TYR A 212 5.29 -7.00 0.42
C TYR A 212 5.18 -7.88 -0.81
N VAL A 213 6.09 -8.83 -0.96
CA VAL A 213 6.00 -9.99 -1.84
C VAL A 213 6.16 -11.22 -0.97
N LEU A 214 5.14 -12.03 -0.89
CA LEU A 214 5.06 -13.12 0.08
C LEU A 214 4.85 -14.47 -0.61
N PRO A 215 5.48 -15.53 -0.11
CA PRO A 215 5.21 -16.89 -0.56
C PRO A 215 3.92 -17.42 0.10
N PRO A 216 3.24 -18.42 -0.50
CA PRO A 216 1.96 -18.94 0.01
C PRO A 216 2.06 -19.59 1.40
N GLU A 217 3.24 -20.01 1.83
CA GLU A 217 3.49 -20.57 3.17
C GLU A 217 3.13 -19.59 4.30
N ILE A 218 3.09 -18.29 4.01
CA ILE A 218 2.65 -17.28 4.99
C ILE A 218 1.22 -17.55 5.50
N PHE A 219 0.35 -18.13 4.70
CA PHE A 219 -1.02 -18.43 5.12
C PHE A 219 -1.07 -19.46 6.25
N ALA A 220 -0.30 -20.54 6.15
CA ALA A 220 -0.23 -21.54 7.22
C ALA A 220 0.39 -20.94 8.50
N ILE A 221 1.36 -20.06 8.36
CA ILE A 221 1.96 -19.35 9.50
C ILE A 221 0.92 -18.45 10.17
N LEU A 222 0.21 -17.63 9.40
CA LEU A 222 -0.80 -16.70 9.94
C LEU A 222 -1.99 -17.42 10.61
N GLU A 223 -2.36 -18.59 10.14
CA GLU A 223 -3.41 -19.42 10.72
C GLU A 223 -3.07 -19.85 12.17
N HIS A 224 -1.78 -20.00 12.47
CA HIS A 224 -1.28 -20.40 13.78
C HIS A 224 -0.62 -19.23 14.57
N THR A 225 -0.59 -18.02 14.01
CA THR A 225 -0.05 -16.85 14.70
C THR A 225 -1.03 -16.40 15.78
N PRO A 226 -0.62 -16.36 17.06
CA PRO A 226 -1.47 -15.89 18.13
C PRO A 226 -1.74 -14.39 17.99
N PRO A 227 -2.86 -13.89 18.55
CA PRO A 227 -3.08 -12.45 18.66
C PRO A 227 -1.93 -11.79 19.43
N GLY A 228 -1.42 -10.69 18.91
CA GLY A 228 -0.36 -9.89 19.49
C GLY A 228 -0.89 -8.57 20.06
N ARG A 229 -0.18 -7.47 19.81
CA ARG A 229 -0.56 -6.15 20.30
C ARG A 229 -1.96 -5.77 19.82
N GLY A 230 -2.83 -5.33 20.74
CA GLY A 230 -4.21 -4.92 20.45
C GLY A 230 -5.18 -6.06 20.17
N ASP A 231 -4.83 -7.28 20.57
CA ASP A 231 -5.60 -8.51 20.29
C ASP A 231 -5.79 -8.78 18.78
N GLU A 232 -4.81 -8.36 17.98
CA GLU A 232 -4.80 -8.49 16.53
C GLU A 232 -3.76 -9.53 16.08
N ILE A 233 -4.06 -10.27 15.01
CA ILE A 233 -3.08 -11.09 14.28
C ILE A 233 -2.21 -10.14 13.47
N GLN A 234 -1.00 -9.89 13.96
CA GLN A 234 -0.07 -8.96 13.32
C GLN A 234 0.65 -9.65 12.16
N LEU A 235 0.69 -8.99 11.00
CA LEU A 235 1.45 -9.51 9.86
C LEU A 235 2.94 -9.60 10.18
N THR A 236 3.49 -8.65 10.93
CA THR A 236 4.91 -8.62 11.33
C THR A 236 5.31 -9.86 12.13
N ASP A 237 4.43 -10.38 13.01
CA ASP A 237 4.70 -11.60 13.77
C ASP A 237 4.74 -12.84 12.87
N GLY A 238 3.81 -12.92 11.91
CA GLY A 238 3.85 -13.95 10.86
C GLY A 238 5.12 -13.87 10.00
N LEU A 239 5.53 -12.66 9.63
CA LEU A 239 6.76 -12.41 8.87
C LEU A 239 8.01 -12.79 9.68
N ALA A 240 8.03 -12.58 10.99
CA ALA A 240 9.14 -13.02 11.86
C ALA A 240 9.28 -14.55 11.82
N THR A 241 8.15 -15.26 11.89
CA THR A 241 8.13 -16.73 11.77
C THR A 241 8.58 -17.20 10.37
N LEU A 242 8.07 -16.54 9.32
CA LEU A 242 8.48 -16.83 7.93
C LEU A 242 9.98 -16.60 7.74
N CYS A 243 10.50 -15.50 8.29
CA CYS A 243 11.93 -15.17 8.25
C CYS A 243 12.80 -16.26 8.88
N ALA A 244 12.40 -16.76 10.03
CA ALA A 244 13.12 -17.84 10.72
C ALA A 244 13.08 -19.19 9.97
N GLN A 245 11.97 -19.50 9.31
CA GLN A 245 11.77 -20.80 8.62
C GLN A 245 12.32 -20.84 7.21
N ARG A 246 12.21 -19.76 6.44
CA ARG A 246 12.45 -19.71 4.99
C ARG A 246 13.41 -18.58 4.56
N GLY A 247 13.77 -17.70 5.49
CA GLY A 247 14.43 -16.44 5.15
C GLY A 247 13.47 -15.41 4.61
N LEU A 248 13.87 -14.16 4.73
CA LEU A 248 13.13 -13.01 4.24
C LEU A 248 14.13 -11.92 3.85
N CYS A 249 13.89 -11.25 2.73
CA CYS A 249 14.69 -10.10 2.33
C CYS A 249 13.90 -8.79 2.59
N GLY A 250 14.65 -7.72 2.77
CA GLY A 250 14.13 -6.37 2.76
C GLY A 250 14.78 -5.55 1.67
N VAL A 251 14.05 -4.63 1.07
CA VAL A 251 14.61 -3.66 0.13
C VAL A 251 14.19 -2.25 0.53
N GLU A 252 15.16 -1.36 0.67
CA GLU A 252 14.92 0.05 0.84
C GLU A 252 14.38 0.63 -0.46
N VAL A 253 13.07 0.93 -0.48
CA VAL A 253 12.39 1.36 -1.69
C VAL A 253 12.83 2.77 -2.05
N ARG A 254 13.35 2.93 -3.26
CA ARG A 254 13.68 4.25 -3.83
C ARG A 254 12.41 4.93 -4.31
N GLY A 255 12.17 6.14 -3.84
CA GLY A 255 11.01 6.94 -4.18
C GLY A 255 10.56 7.82 -3.02
N ARG A 256 9.44 8.46 -3.21
CA ARG A 256 8.81 9.27 -2.16
C ARG A 256 7.57 8.56 -1.66
N ARG A 257 7.57 8.27 -0.37
CA ARG A 257 6.43 7.66 0.32
C ARG A 257 5.58 8.74 0.98
N PHE A 258 4.25 8.51 0.97
CA PHE A 258 3.29 9.27 1.74
C PHE A 258 2.40 8.31 2.52
N ASP A 259 2.32 8.50 3.84
CA ASP A 259 1.36 7.80 4.70
C ASP A 259 0.00 8.53 4.59
N ALA A 260 -0.82 8.11 3.62
CA ALA A 260 -2.17 8.66 3.45
C ALA A 260 -3.15 8.12 4.52
N GLY A 261 -2.72 7.25 5.41
CA GLY A 261 -3.47 6.85 6.61
C GLY A 261 -3.33 7.84 7.79
N ASP A 262 -2.43 8.82 7.67
CA ASP A 262 -2.26 9.95 8.57
C ASP A 262 -2.71 11.26 7.92
N ARG A 263 -3.29 12.19 8.70
CA ARG A 263 -3.83 13.46 8.18
C ARG A 263 -2.78 14.33 7.51
N ALA A 264 -1.62 14.47 8.14
CA ALA A 264 -0.53 15.30 7.59
C ALA A 264 0.06 14.66 6.33
N GLY A 265 0.32 13.35 6.37
CA GLY A 265 0.79 12.59 5.22
C GLY A 265 -0.18 12.65 4.03
N TYR A 266 -1.49 12.55 4.29
CA TYR A 266 -2.53 12.70 3.27
C TYR A 266 -2.49 14.09 2.61
N VAL A 267 -2.48 15.17 3.41
CA VAL A 267 -2.41 16.54 2.87
C VAL A 267 -1.15 16.75 2.05
N LEU A 268 -0.01 16.25 2.51
CA LEU A 268 1.25 16.33 1.77
C LEU A 268 1.21 15.52 0.46
N ALA A 269 0.54 14.37 0.44
CA ALA A 269 0.33 13.61 -0.78
C ALA A 269 -0.51 14.40 -1.79
N VAL A 270 -1.66 14.97 -1.35
CA VAL A 270 -2.50 15.80 -2.21
C VAL A 270 -1.72 16.98 -2.79
N LEU A 271 -0.98 17.71 -1.94
CA LEU A 271 -0.19 18.86 -2.38
C LEU A 271 0.90 18.45 -3.38
N TYR A 272 1.61 17.36 -3.12
CA TYR A 272 2.66 16.86 -4.02
C TYR A 272 2.10 16.51 -5.40
N HIS A 273 1.02 15.75 -5.44
CA HIS A 273 0.37 15.36 -6.70
C HIS A 273 -0.22 16.57 -7.43
N ALA A 274 -0.87 17.50 -6.71
CA ALA A 274 -1.41 18.72 -7.31
C ALA A 274 -0.31 19.58 -7.95
N LEU A 275 0.82 19.78 -7.26
CA LEU A 275 1.96 20.56 -7.77
C LEU A 275 2.63 19.92 -9.02
N GLY A 276 2.52 18.60 -9.17
CA GLY A 276 3.06 17.86 -10.32
C GLY A 276 2.14 17.84 -11.55
N ARG A 277 0.90 18.31 -11.44
CA ARG A 277 -0.07 18.28 -12.55
C ARG A 277 0.15 19.42 -13.54
N ALA A 278 -0.01 19.09 -14.83
CA ALA A 278 0.14 20.07 -15.92
C ALA A 278 -1.02 21.09 -15.97
N ASP A 279 -2.23 20.70 -15.55
CA ASP A 279 -3.45 21.52 -15.62
C ASP A 279 -3.60 22.52 -14.48
N ILE A 280 -3.22 22.15 -13.24
CA ILE A 280 -3.42 22.99 -12.04
C ILE A 280 -2.12 23.32 -11.29
N GLY A 281 -1.01 22.65 -11.59
CA GLY A 281 0.21 22.71 -10.78
C GLY A 281 0.81 24.12 -10.64
N ALA A 282 0.73 24.93 -11.67
CA ALA A 282 1.21 26.31 -11.62
C ALA A 282 0.37 27.19 -10.68
N GLU A 283 -0.96 27.09 -10.78
CA GLU A 283 -1.90 27.82 -9.92
C GLU A 283 -1.77 27.40 -8.45
N VAL A 284 -1.72 26.07 -8.19
CA VAL A 284 -1.52 25.52 -6.84
C VAL A 284 -0.21 25.98 -6.23
N ARG A 285 0.87 26.06 -7.01
CA ARG A 285 2.17 26.56 -6.51
C ARG A 285 2.06 28.00 -6.01
N VAL A 286 1.54 28.89 -6.85
CA VAL A 286 1.37 30.31 -6.50
C VAL A 286 0.49 30.46 -5.25
N GLY A 287 -0.64 29.76 -5.21
CA GLY A 287 -1.55 29.78 -4.07
C GLY A 287 -0.90 29.27 -2.78
N ALA A 288 -0.16 28.16 -2.85
CA ALA A 288 0.54 27.58 -1.70
C ALA A 288 1.63 28.53 -1.16
N GLU A 289 2.40 29.17 -2.02
CA GLU A 289 3.42 30.16 -1.63
C GLU A 289 2.79 31.38 -0.95
N SER A 290 1.67 31.90 -1.48
CA SER A 290 0.92 33.01 -0.87
C SER A 290 0.42 32.64 0.53
N LEU A 291 -0.26 31.50 0.68
CA LEU A 291 -0.77 31.02 1.96
C LEU A 291 0.35 30.84 3.00
N LEU A 292 1.50 30.31 2.59
CA LEU A 292 2.66 30.16 3.47
C LEU A 292 3.23 31.52 3.90
N ALA A 293 3.26 32.52 3.01
CA ALA A 293 3.72 33.88 3.32
C ALA A 293 2.79 34.54 4.33
N GLU A 294 1.46 34.47 4.11
CA GLU A 294 0.44 34.98 5.03
C GLU A 294 0.54 34.39 6.43
N LEU A 295 0.67 33.03 6.53
CA LEU A 295 0.82 32.34 7.81
C LEU A 295 2.13 32.68 8.54
N ARG A 296 3.19 33.02 7.82
CA ARG A 296 4.45 33.48 8.43
C ARG A 296 4.34 34.91 8.94
N ALA A 297 3.62 35.78 8.23
CA ALA A 297 3.40 37.18 8.62
C ALA A 297 2.45 37.32 9.82
N ALA A 298 1.58 36.34 10.05
CA ALA A 298 0.63 36.31 11.17
C ALA A 298 1.23 35.78 12.49
N LYS A 299 2.49 35.33 12.50
CA LYS A 299 3.24 34.91 13.69
C LYS A 299 4.22 35.99 14.15
#